data_c7b7f9f27f009fac719a2262bf8a045b
#
_entry.id   c7b7f9f27f009fac719a2262bf8a045b
#
_cell.length_a   1.000
_cell.length_b   1.000
_cell.length_c   1.000
_cell.angle_alpha   90.00
_cell.angle_beta   90.00
_cell.angle_gamma   90.00
#
_symmetry.space_group_name_H-M   'P 1'
#
loop_
_entity.id
_entity.type
_entity.pdbx_description
1 polymer ?
#
loop_
_entity_poly.entity_id
_entity_poly.type
_entity_poly.pdbx_seq_one_letter_code
_entity_poly.pdbx_strand_id
1 'polypeptide(L)'
;MGIRNLNRFIQHRCPEASSRIHLRDLSGKRIAVDTSIYMYRYSGEGALLENMYLMASVFRHYNIHAVFVFDGPPPPQKMDVIELRKKKKEEAKKQYEALAKMSKEQKDASVCEITTTALDDIEETMRELKKQFIRLRDCDITSVKELLVSFGFATIDAEGEADSLCARLSIRKRVDACMSDDTDMFVYGCPVVLRNISLLNHSVIQYNTTEILKTLALTQQEFKMMCVVSGTDYSHGTAGDEYISPDTVFKKLTKFKSLSAKDQRKYHESGGGFYDWYVDEKCDTTRASASRSAITYLTNESMFDVSSLGSGSGGSGGYKQLVVLNRENIHRKRIIEIMMKEDFIFIESSPSDEKIIHSLSSGNGSLTSSPVYGLDQHQHQHQHCSNDNDAKVFANEIYGINASSFDELHKIHRKQRRGK
;
A
#
# COMPACT_ATOMS: atom_id res chain seq x y z
N MET A 1 -3.97 7.31 1.94
CA MET A 1 -4.48 7.44 0.55
C MET A 1 -5.95 7.03 0.57
N GLY A 2 -6.69 7.36 -0.47
CA GLY A 2 -8.13 7.14 -0.54
C GLY A 2 -8.95 8.09 0.31
N ILE A 3 -10.11 7.65 0.76
CA ILE A 3 -11.10 8.48 1.42
C ILE A 3 -10.63 8.93 2.80
N ARG A 4 -10.61 10.25 2.97
CA ARG A 4 -10.12 10.90 4.18
C ARG A 4 -10.94 10.47 5.42
N ASN A 5 -10.25 10.04 6.47
CA ASN A 5 -10.83 9.57 7.74
C ASN A 5 -11.72 8.31 7.66
N LEU A 6 -11.84 7.64 6.51
CA LEU A 6 -12.63 6.41 6.41
C LEU A 6 -12.11 5.32 7.34
N ASN A 7 -10.79 5.14 7.41
CA ASN A 7 -10.20 4.14 8.31
C ASN A 7 -10.58 4.40 9.77
N ARG A 8 -10.51 5.67 10.22
CA ARG A 8 -10.90 6.05 11.59
C ARG A 8 -12.39 5.80 11.83
N PHE A 9 -13.24 6.10 10.85
CA PHE A 9 -14.67 5.83 10.91
C PHE A 9 -14.94 4.33 11.07
N ILE A 10 -14.32 3.48 10.26
CA ILE A 10 -14.47 2.02 10.34
C ILE A 10 -14.00 1.51 11.70
N GLN A 11 -12.82 1.90 12.17
CA GLN A 11 -12.29 1.46 13.46
C GLN A 11 -13.19 1.86 14.64
N HIS A 12 -13.82 3.02 14.55
CA HIS A 12 -14.71 3.51 15.62
C HIS A 12 -16.08 2.85 15.59
N ARG A 13 -16.66 2.65 14.37
CA ARG A 13 -18.02 2.13 14.21
C ARG A 13 -18.08 0.60 14.14
N CYS A 14 -17.01 -0.03 13.66
CA CYS A 14 -16.94 -1.46 13.39
C CYS A 14 -15.66 -2.07 13.98
N PRO A 15 -15.37 -1.92 15.28
CA PRO A 15 -14.12 -2.39 15.86
C PRO A 15 -13.91 -3.89 15.66
N GLU A 16 -14.97 -4.69 15.74
CA GLU A 16 -14.93 -6.15 15.55
C GLU A 16 -14.66 -6.59 14.11
N ALA A 17 -14.80 -5.68 13.14
CA ALA A 17 -14.54 -5.97 11.73
C ALA A 17 -13.04 -5.91 11.37
N SER A 18 -12.19 -5.57 12.34
CA SER A 18 -10.75 -5.52 12.14
C SER A 18 -9.99 -6.22 13.26
N SER A 19 -8.95 -6.95 12.92
CA SER A 19 -8.09 -7.64 13.87
C SER A 19 -6.63 -7.56 13.43
N ARG A 20 -5.72 -7.45 14.41
CA ARG A 20 -4.30 -7.63 14.14
C ARG A 20 -4.00 -9.13 14.14
N ILE A 21 -3.47 -9.62 13.02
CA ILE A 21 -3.08 -11.01 12.86
C ILE A 21 -1.58 -11.10 12.61
N HIS A 22 -1.00 -12.26 12.89
CA HIS A 22 0.38 -12.57 12.54
C HIS A 22 0.45 -13.04 11.08
N LEU A 23 1.54 -12.74 10.35
CA LEU A 23 1.68 -13.13 8.94
C LEU A 23 1.68 -14.66 8.73
N ARG A 24 2.07 -15.46 9.74
CA ARG A 24 1.94 -16.93 9.69
C ARG A 24 0.49 -17.40 9.49
N ASP A 25 -0.50 -16.61 9.95
CA ASP A 25 -1.92 -16.95 9.83
C ASP A 25 -2.40 -16.83 8.36
N LEU A 26 -1.58 -16.21 7.51
CA LEU A 26 -1.77 -16.10 6.07
C LEU A 26 -1.06 -17.21 5.28
N SER A 27 -0.50 -18.22 5.96
CA SER A 27 0.18 -19.34 5.30
C SER A 27 -0.72 -20.05 4.27
N GLY A 28 -0.21 -20.27 3.06
CA GLY A 28 -0.96 -20.84 1.96
C GLY A 28 -2.02 -19.93 1.32
N LYS A 29 -2.21 -18.70 1.83
CA LYS A 29 -3.15 -17.74 1.26
C LYS A 29 -2.57 -17.03 0.04
N ARG A 30 -3.44 -16.75 -0.92
CA ARG A 30 -3.10 -15.96 -2.12
C ARG A 30 -3.46 -14.51 -1.85
N ILE A 31 -2.51 -13.60 -2.04
CA ILE A 31 -2.66 -12.18 -1.70
C ILE A 31 -2.29 -11.33 -2.90
N ALA A 32 -3.17 -10.44 -3.34
CA ALA A 32 -2.82 -9.37 -4.27
C ALA A 32 -2.25 -8.20 -3.49
N VAL A 33 -1.04 -7.77 -3.85
CA VAL A 33 -0.33 -6.65 -3.21
C VAL A 33 -0.36 -5.46 -4.15
N ASP A 34 -0.95 -4.37 -3.72
CA ASP A 34 -0.78 -3.07 -4.34
C ASP A 34 0.64 -2.57 -4.08
N THR A 35 1.53 -2.82 -5.05
CA THR A 35 2.97 -2.66 -4.85
C THR A 35 3.38 -1.21 -4.76
N SER A 36 2.76 -0.33 -5.52
CA SER A 36 3.13 1.08 -5.63
C SER A 36 3.06 1.81 -4.30
N ILE A 37 2.07 1.51 -3.47
CA ILE A 37 1.91 2.15 -2.16
C ILE A 37 3.08 1.84 -1.21
N TYR A 38 3.60 0.61 -1.26
CA TYR A 38 4.75 0.19 -0.47
C TYR A 38 6.05 0.74 -1.04
N MET A 39 6.18 0.79 -2.37
CA MET A 39 7.35 1.40 -3.01
C MET A 39 7.49 2.87 -2.63
N TYR A 40 6.40 3.66 -2.65
CA TYR A 40 6.43 5.05 -2.21
C TYR A 40 6.79 5.18 -0.72
N ARG A 41 6.23 4.31 0.14
CA ARG A 41 6.55 4.28 1.57
C ARG A 41 8.02 4.01 1.80
N TYR A 42 8.55 2.93 1.24
CA TYR A 42 9.92 2.49 1.47
C TYR A 42 10.96 3.41 0.82
N SER A 43 10.62 4.01 -0.33
CA SER A 43 11.43 5.08 -0.90
C SER A 43 11.47 6.32 -0.01
N GLY A 44 10.36 6.64 0.68
CA GLY A 44 10.30 7.71 1.68
C GLY A 44 11.13 7.44 2.92
N GLU A 45 11.32 6.19 3.26
CA GLU A 45 12.19 5.73 4.35
C GLU A 45 13.67 5.67 3.91
N GLY A 46 13.96 5.81 2.60
CA GLY A 46 15.31 5.70 2.02
C GLY A 46 15.82 4.27 1.93
N ALA A 47 14.95 3.28 2.01
CA ALA A 47 15.29 1.86 2.08
C ALA A 47 14.34 1.01 1.17
N LEU A 48 14.19 1.43 -0.09
CA LEU A 48 13.22 0.81 -1.01
C LEU A 48 13.53 -0.67 -1.23
N LEU A 49 14.71 -1.00 -1.75
CA LEU A 49 15.06 -2.39 -2.08
C LEU A 49 15.24 -3.25 -0.84
N GLU A 50 15.79 -2.69 0.24
CA GLU A 50 15.93 -3.38 1.52
C GLU A 50 14.57 -3.83 2.08
N ASN A 51 13.59 -2.91 2.17
CA ASN A 51 12.26 -3.24 2.69
C ASN A 51 11.47 -4.13 1.73
N MET A 52 11.65 -4.03 0.41
CA MET A 52 11.06 -4.97 -0.55
C MET A 52 11.69 -6.35 -0.44
N TYR A 53 12.99 -6.45 -0.21
CA TYR A 53 13.69 -7.70 0.09
C TYR A 53 13.15 -8.35 1.37
N LEU A 54 13.01 -7.56 2.45
CA LEU A 54 12.44 -8.02 3.71
C LEU A 54 11.01 -8.53 3.52
N MET A 55 10.16 -7.78 2.82
CA MET A 55 8.78 -8.20 2.53
C MET A 55 8.75 -9.52 1.76
N ALA A 56 9.54 -9.64 0.71
CA ALA A 56 9.63 -10.86 -0.09
C ALA A 56 10.12 -12.05 0.75
N SER A 57 11.15 -11.85 1.57
CA SER A 57 11.71 -12.87 2.46
C SER A 57 10.68 -13.35 3.48
N VAL A 58 9.99 -12.44 4.15
CA VAL A 58 8.94 -12.76 5.13
C VAL A 58 7.77 -13.51 4.49
N PHE A 59 7.34 -13.11 3.29
CA PHE A 59 6.27 -13.81 2.58
C PHE A 59 6.69 -15.23 2.18
N ARG A 60 7.94 -15.40 1.75
CA ARG A 60 8.48 -16.73 1.47
C ARG A 60 8.54 -17.59 2.71
N HIS A 61 9.03 -17.04 3.83
CA HIS A 61 9.14 -17.77 5.09
C HIS A 61 7.78 -18.32 5.54
N TYR A 62 6.74 -17.48 5.52
CA TYR A 62 5.39 -17.89 5.94
C TYR A 62 4.59 -18.57 4.84
N ASN A 63 5.19 -18.91 3.70
CA ASN A 63 4.52 -19.56 2.57
C ASN A 63 3.29 -18.76 2.08
N ILE A 64 3.39 -17.43 2.03
CA ILE A 64 2.36 -16.56 1.51
C ILE A 64 2.49 -16.48 0.00
N HIS A 65 1.41 -16.76 -0.73
CA HIS A 65 1.38 -16.71 -2.19
C HIS A 65 0.97 -15.30 -2.65
N ALA A 66 1.95 -14.40 -2.76
CA ALA A 66 1.69 -13.03 -3.19
C ALA A 66 1.79 -12.86 -4.70
N VAL A 67 0.92 -12.01 -5.26
CA VAL A 67 1.06 -11.42 -6.58
C VAL A 67 1.23 -9.92 -6.40
N PHE A 68 2.31 -9.38 -6.92
CA PHE A 68 2.63 -7.96 -6.83
C PHE A 68 2.10 -7.23 -8.05
N VAL A 69 1.16 -6.34 -7.83
CA VAL A 69 0.49 -5.56 -8.89
C VAL A 69 1.11 -4.17 -8.94
N PHE A 70 1.53 -3.76 -10.12
CA PHE A 70 2.12 -2.45 -10.39
C PHE A 70 1.13 -1.58 -11.15
N ASP A 71 1.17 -0.26 -10.89
CA ASP A 71 0.32 0.69 -11.61
C ASP A 71 0.68 0.75 -13.09
N GLY A 72 -0.36 0.83 -13.91
CA GLY A 72 -0.30 1.26 -15.28
C GLY A 72 -0.58 2.77 -15.43
N PRO A 73 -0.97 3.23 -16.60
CA PRO A 73 -1.30 4.63 -16.83
C PRO A 73 -2.55 5.03 -16.02
N PRO A 74 -2.50 6.22 -15.36
CA PRO A 74 -3.64 6.70 -14.59
C PRO A 74 -4.83 7.02 -15.50
N PRO A 75 -6.07 6.84 -15.02
CA PRO A 75 -7.26 7.19 -15.79
C PRO A 75 -7.35 8.72 -15.99
N PRO A 76 -7.93 9.18 -17.13
CA PRO A 76 -8.03 10.60 -17.44
C PRO A 76 -8.70 11.44 -16.35
N GLN A 77 -9.64 10.86 -15.60
CA GLN A 77 -10.39 11.51 -14.52
C GLN A 77 -9.53 11.87 -13.31
N LYS A 78 -8.33 11.27 -13.16
CA LYS A 78 -7.37 11.60 -12.09
C LYS A 78 -6.33 12.65 -12.49
N MET A 79 -6.32 13.12 -13.72
CA MET A 79 -5.26 14.01 -14.19
C MET A 79 -5.18 15.30 -13.40
N ASP A 80 -6.31 15.91 -13.04
CA ASP A 80 -6.35 17.15 -12.25
C ASP A 80 -5.73 16.94 -10.85
N VAL A 81 -6.04 15.80 -10.22
CA VAL A 81 -5.48 15.43 -8.90
C VAL A 81 -3.99 15.18 -8.99
N ILE A 82 -3.55 14.51 -10.05
CA ILE A 82 -2.14 14.24 -10.31
C ILE A 82 -1.37 15.57 -10.50
N GLU A 83 -1.94 16.50 -11.26
CA GLU A 83 -1.35 17.82 -11.46
C GLU A 83 -1.28 18.62 -10.15
N LEU A 84 -2.33 18.60 -9.35
CA LEU A 84 -2.34 19.23 -8.03
C LEU A 84 -1.29 18.61 -7.09
N ARG A 85 -1.18 17.27 -7.08
CA ARG A 85 -0.14 16.57 -6.31
C ARG A 85 1.26 16.93 -6.81
N LYS A 86 1.44 17.08 -8.13
CA LYS A 86 2.71 17.52 -8.73
C LYS A 86 3.09 18.92 -8.25
N LYS A 87 2.15 19.88 -8.28
CA LYS A 87 2.37 21.25 -7.76
C LYS A 87 2.77 21.24 -6.29
N LYS A 88 2.06 20.49 -5.45
CA LYS A 88 2.41 20.35 -4.03
C LYS A 88 3.81 19.74 -3.82
N LYS A 89 4.19 18.74 -4.61
CA LYS A 89 5.56 18.16 -4.58
C LYS A 89 6.62 19.19 -4.96
N GLU A 90 6.36 20.02 -5.96
CA GLU A 90 7.27 21.08 -6.40
C GLU A 90 7.42 22.17 -5.33
N GLU A 91 6.32 22.54 -4.67
CA GLU A 91 6.36 23.48 -3.54
C GLU A 91 7.17 22.94 -2.35
N ALA A 92 6.90 21.68 -1.95
CA ALA A 92 7.66 21.03 -0.88
C ALA A 92 9.16 20.93 -1.22
N LYS A 93 9.49 20.65 -2.49
CA LYS A 93 10.88 20.62 -2.96
C LYS A 93 11.54 21.98 -2.87
N LYS A 94 10.86 23.07 -3.29
CA LYS A 94 11.36 24.44 -3.17
C LYS A 94 11.62 24.83 -1.71
N GLN A 95 10.70 24.47 -0.80
CA GLN A 95 10.86 24.71 0.64
C GLN A 95 12.07 23.95 1.20
N TYR A 96 12.23 22.67 0.80
CA TYR A 96 13.39 21.87 1.18
C TYR A 96 14.71 22.51 0.71
N GLU A 97 14.78 22.91 -0.57
CA GLU A 97 15.97 23.55 -1.14
C GLU A 97 16.33 24.87 -0.45
N ALA A 98 15.32 25.67 -0.09
CA ALA A 98 15.51 26.90 0.68
C ALA A 98 16.09 26.62 2.08
N LEU A 99 15.51 25.65 2.82
CA LEU A 99 16.02 25.26 4.14
C LEU A 99 17.42 24.65 4.07
N ALA A 100 17.69 23.83 3.04
CA ALA A 100 19.01 23.25 2.83
C ALA A 100 20.09 24.32 2.57
N LYS A 101 19.74 25.39 1.84
CA LYS A 101 20.63 26.53 1.60
C LYS A 101 20.89 27.30 2.89
N MET A 102 19.85 27.61 3.66
CA MET A 102 19.98 28.29 4.96
C MET A 102 20.84 27.47 5.94
N SER A 103 20.62 26.16 6.02
CA SER A 103 21.40 25.26 6.88
C SER A 103 22.89 25.22 6.50
N LYS A 104 23.20 25.29 5.20
CA LYS A 104 24.61 25.39 4.74
C LYS A 104 25.25 26.73 5.10
N GLU A 105 24.56 27.82 4.80
CA GLU A 105 25.06 29.18 5.12
C GLU A 105 25.28 29.35 6.62
N GLN A 106 24.46 28.76 7.47
CA GLN A 106 24.61 28.78 8.92
C GLN A 106 25.81 27.93 9.41
N LYS A 107 26.04 26.76 8.78
CA LYS A 107 27.22 25.92 9.09
C LYS A 107 28.55 26.60 8.68
N ASP A 108 28.53 27.32 7.55
CA ASP A 108 29.73 28.03 7.05
C ASP A 108 30.05 29.33 7.82
N ALA A 109 29.04 29.95 8.45
CA ALA A 109 29.17 31.23 9.12
C ALA A 109 29.86 31.18 10.50
N SER A 110 30.24 30.00 11.01
CA SER A 110 30.95 29.81 12.31
C SER A 110 30.36 30.58 13.50
N VAL A 111 29.07 30.94 13.47
CA VAL A 111 28.40 31.72 14.51
C VAL A 111 28.04 30.80 15.67
N CYS A 112 28.73 30.98 16.74
CA CYS A 112 28.79 30.13 17.94
C CYS A 112 27.58 30.17 18.86
N GLU A 113 26.36 30.45 18.40
CA GLU A 113 25.19 30.55 19.30
C GLU A 113 23.84 30.01 18.76
N ILE A 114 23.86 29.17 17.74
CA ILE A 114 22.62 28.46 17.39
C ILE A 114 22.54 27.25 18.29
N THR A 115 21.51 27.22 19.17
CA THR A 115 21.23 26.07 20.02
C THR A 115 21.06 24.84 19.13
N THR A 116 21.70 23.73 19.49
CA THR A 116 21.58 22.42 18.80
C THR A 116 20.15 22.04 18.48
N THR A 117 19.19 22.47 19.30
CA THR A 117 17.74 22.28 19.12
C THR A 117 17.19 22.92 17.83
N ALA A 118 17.66 24.13 17.46
CA ALA A 118 17.17 24.80 16.23
C ALA A 118 17.67 24.11 14.95
N LEU A 119 18.86 23.53 14.98
CA LEU A 119 19.37 22.72 13.85
C LEU A 119 18.65 21.39 13.74
N ASP A 120 18.32 20.74 14.87
CA ASP A 120 17.57 19.50 14.91
C ASP A 120 16.14 19.70 14.36
N ASP A 121 15.48 20.82 14.69
CA ASP A 121 14.16 21.18 14.16
C ASP A 121 14.18 21.40 12.64
N ILE A 122 15.23 22.06 12.12
CA ILE A 122 15.41 22.25 10.68
C ILE A 122 15.63 20.91 9.98
N GLU A 123 16.46 20.03 10.52
CA GLU A 123 16.73 18.70 9.96
C GLU A 123 15.48 17.81 9.98
N GLU A 124 14.64 17.89 11.02
CA GLU A 124 13.36 17.17 11.09
C GLU A 124 12.39 17.71 10.02
N THR A 125 12.27 19.04 9.91
CA THR A 125 11.42 19.68 8.88
C THR A 125 11.89 19.29 7.48
N MET A 126 13.19 19.30 7.23
CA MET A 126 13.76 18.85 5.95
C MET A 126 13.45 17.37 5.66
N ARG A 127 13.50 16.49 6.66
CA ARG A 127 13.13 15.07 6.53
C ARG A 127 11.66 14.91 6.17
N GLU A 128 10.76 15.66 6.83
CA GLU A 128 9.33 15.61 6.53
C GLU A 128 9.00 16.17 5.12
N LEU A 129 9.65 17.27 4.72
CA LEU A 129 9.51 17.80 3.36
C LEU A 129 10.01 16.80 2.31
N LYS A 130 11.17 16.15 2.55
CA LYS A 130 11.72 15.16 1.63
C LYS A 130 10.73 14.02 1.34
N LYS A 131 9.97 13.57 2.32
CA LYS A 131 8.93 12.55 2.15
C LYS A 131 7.80 13.00 1.20
N GLN A 132 7.54 14.31 1.08
CA GLN A 132 6.43 14.83 0.28
C GLN A 132 6.72 14.87 -1.21
N PHE A 133 7.98 14.95 -1.64
CA PHE A 133 8.34 15.03 -3.07
C PHE A 133 9.09 13.80 -3.60
N ILE A 134 8.91 12.65 -2.96
CA ILE A 134 9.45 11.38 -3.44
C ILE A 134 8.98 11.11 -4.87
N ARG A 135 9.92 10.69 -5.71
CA ARG A 135 9.67 10.25 -7.07
C ARG A 135 10.32 8.88 -7.27
N LEU A 136 9.50 7.91 -7.61
CA LEU A 136 9.99 6.62 -8.09
C LEU A 136 10.48 6.80 -9.54
N ARG A 137 11.65 6.27 -9.84
CA ARG A 137 12.23 6.23 -11.19
C ARG A 137 11.88 4.89 -11.84
N ASP A 138 11.92 4.82 -13.15
CA ASP A 138 11.66 3.58 -13.88
C ASP A 138 12.67 2.48 -13.52
N CYS A 139 13.93 2.86 -13.22
CA CYS A 139 14.93 1.90 -12.74
C CYS A 139 14.58 1.32 -11.37
N ASP A 140 13.98 2.10 -10.46
CA ASP A 140 13.56 1.63 -9.14
C ASP A 140 12.44 0.58 -9.29
N ILE A 141 11.47 0.83 -10.19
CA ILE A 141 10.39 -0.10 -10.50
C ILE A 141 10.95 -1.40 -11.11
N THR A 142 11.88 -1.27 -12.05
CA THR A 142 12.52 -2.41 -12.71
C THR A 142 13.30 -3.25 -11.70
N SER A 143 14.10 -2.64 -10.82
CA SER A 143 14.87 -3.35 -9.80
C SER A 143 13.97 -4.09 -8.81
N VAL A 144 12.85 -3.47 -8.38
CA VAL A 144 11.87 -4.13 -7.51
C VAL A 144 11.21 -5.32 -8.22
N LYS A 145 10.81 -5.18 -9.49
CA LYS A 145 10.23 -6.30 -10.26
C LYS A 145 11.23 -7.45 -10.39
N GLU A 146 12.46 -7.16 -10.76
CA GLU A 146 13.52 -8.16 -10.87
C GLU A 146 13.76 -8.88 -9.54
N LEU A 147 13.78 -8.16 -8.44
CA LEU A 147 13.94 -8.70 -7.10
C LEU A 147 12.79 -9.68 -6.77
N LEU A 148 11.54 -9.25 -6.95
CA LEU A 148 10.36 -10.06 -6.65
C LEU A 148 10.29 -11.32 -7.52
N VAL A 149 10.56 -11.20 -8.82
CA VAL A 149 10.64 -12.34 -9.74
C VAL A 149 11.75 -13.28 -9.33
N SER A 150 12.90 -12.77 -8.89
CA SER A 150 14.03 -13.59 -8.40
C SER A 150 13.69 -14.35 -7.11
N PHE A 151 12.75 -13.83 -6.30
CA PHE A 151 12.14 -14.56 -5.17
C PHE A 151 11.06 -15.56 -5.60
N GLY A 152 10.72 -15.65 -6.89
CA GLY A 152 9.69 -16.54 -7.43
C GLY A 152 8.27 -16.01 -7.24
N PHE A 153 8.07 -14.72 -6.99
CA PHE A 153 6.75 -14.10 -6.97
C PHE A 153 6.28 -13.70 -8.36
N ALA A 154 4.98 -13.77 -8.58
CA ALA A 154 4.35 -13.22 -9.77
C ALA A 154 4.27 -11.69 -9.67
N THR A 155 4.56 -11.01 -10.79
CA THR A 155 4.37 -9.57 -10.94
C THR A 155 3.40 -9.30 -12.10
N ILE A 156 2.53 -8.31 -11.98
CA ILE A 156 1.56 -7.93 -12.99
C ILE A 156 1.57 -6.42 -13.14
N ASP A 157 1.65 -5.95 -14.36
CA ASP A 157 1.36 -4.55 -14.71
C ASP A 157 -0.13 -4.42 -14.96
N ALA A 158 -0.80 -3.54 -14.22
CA ALA A 158 -2.20 -3.24 -14.44
C ALA A 158 -2.37 -2.42 -15.73
N GLU A 159 -3.49 -2.61 -16.44
CA GLU A 159 -3.86 -1.77 -17.58
C GLU A 159 -4.19 -0.33 -17.16
N GLY A 160 -4.54 -0.14 -15.89
CA GLY A 160 -4.81 1.12 -15.21
C GLY A 160 -4.21 1.11 -13.81
N GLU A 161 -4.99 1.42 -12.79
CA GLU A 161 -4.52 1.45 -11.40
C GLU A 161 -4.42 0.05 -10.79
N ALA A 162 -3.38 -0.18 -9.99
CA ALA A 162 -3.12 -1.46 -9.32
C ALA A 162 -4.23 -1.82 -8.33
N ASP A 163 -4.77 -0.82 -7.62
CA ASP A 163 -5.83 -0.98 -6.62
C ASP A 163 -7.10 -1.61 -7.23
N SER A 164 -7.55 -1.11 -8.38
CA SER A 164 -8.73 -1.65 -9.09
C SER A 164 -8.52 -3.09 -9.56
N LEU A 165 -7.31 -3.44 -10.03
CA LEU A 165 -6.98 -4.81 -10.41
C LEU A 165 -6.91 -5.74 -9.19
N CYS A 166 -6.28 -5.31 -8.09
CA CYS A 166 -6.26 -6.06 -6.82
C CYS A 166 -7.70 -6.35 -6.34
N ALA A 167 -8.55 -5.32 -6.33
CA ALA A 167 -9.95 -5.46 -5.95
C ALA A 167 -10.68 -6.49 -6.83
N ARG A 168 -10.53 -6.40 -8.14
CA ARG A 168 -11.12 -7.33 -9.11
C ARG A 168 -10.67 -8.77 -8.89
N LEU A 169 -9.38 -9.00 -8.62
CA LEU A 169 -8.85 -10.33 -8.32
C LEU A 169 -9.49 -10.92 -7.05
N SER A 170 -9.67 -10.09 -6.01
CA SER A 170 -10.27 -10.51 -4.75
C SER A 170 -11.77 -10.81 -4.87
N ILE A 171 -12.53 -9.91 -5.50
CA ILE A 171 -13.98 -10.07 -5.73
C ILE A 171 -14.25 -11.33 -6.57
N ARG A 172 -13.41 -11.60 -7.57
CA ARG A 172 -13.49 -12.81 -8.39
C ARG A 172 -12.91 -14.07 -7.72
N LYS A 173 -12.52 -13.99 -6.43
CA LYS A 173 -11.96 -15.09 -5.63
C LYS A 173 -10.69 -15.70 -6.26
N ARG A 174 -9.93 -14.94 -7.03
CA ARG A 174 -8.63 -15.35 -7.55
C ARG A 174 -7.55 -15.27 -6.49
N VAL A 175 -7.71 -14.33 -5.57
CA VAL A 175 -6.90 -14.18 -4.36
C VAL A 175 -7.83 -14.17 -3.13
N ASP A 176 -7.26 -14.48 -1.98
CA ASP A 176 -7.99 -14.61 -0.72
C ASP A 176 -8.07 -13.26 0.02
N ALA A 177 -7.14 -12.33 -0.26
CA ALA A 177 -7.11 -10.99 0.30
C ALA A 177 -6.38 -9.99 -0.61
N CYS A 178 -6.63 -8.70 -0.41
CA CYS A 178 -5.84 -7.61 -0.97
C CYS A 178 -5.00 -6.96 0.13
N MET A 179 -3.74 -6.66 -0.15
CA MET A 179 -2.84 -5.93 0.72
C MET A 179 -2.59 -4.54 0.14
N SER A 180 -3.19 -3.53 0.74
CA SER A 180 -3.01 -2.11 0.39
C SER A 180 -3.38 -1.24 1.58
N ASP A 181 -2.63 -0.14 1.79
CA ASP A 181 -2.99 0.87 2.78
C ASP A 181 -3.99 1.91 2.25
N ASP A 182 -4.46 1.74 1.01
CA ASP A 182 -5.50 2.57 0.46
C ASP A 182 -6.89 2.14 0.95
N THR A 183 -7.72 3.12 1.33
CA THR A 183 -9.09 2.85 1.79
C THR A 183 -10.07 2.62 0.64
N ASP A 184 -9.66 2.92 -0.59
CA ASP A 184 -10.47 2.69 -1.79
C ASP A 184 -10.75 1.20 -2.00
N MET A 185 -9.92 0.30 -1.45
CA MET A 185 -10.18 -1.13 -1.41
C MET A 185 -11.55 -1.50 -0.84
N PHE A 186 -12.01 -0.77 0.20
CA PHE A 186 -13.33 -0.97 0.77
C PHE A 186 -14.44 -0.49 -0.16
N VAL A 187 -14.20 0.59 -0.90
CA VAL A 187 -15.16 1.18 -1.85
C VAL A 187 -15.35 0.26 -3.05
N TYR A 188 -14.28 -0.34 -3.55
CA TYR A 188 -14.32 -1.38 -4.57
C TYR A 188 -15.09 -2.64 -4.10
N GLY A 189 -15.16 -2.88 -2.79
CA GLY A 189 -15.82 -4.04 -2.20
C GLY A 189 -14.92 -5.26 -2.03
N CYS A 190 -13.62 -5.08 -1.81
CA CYS A 190 -12.71 -6.18 -1.47
C CYS A 190 -13.20 -6.89 -0.19
N PRO A 191 -13.46 -8.20 -0.21
CA PRO A 191 -13.98 -8.91 0.96
C PRO A 191 -13.03 -8.88 2.16
N VAL A 192 -11.72 -9.03 1.91
CA VAL A 192 -10.68 -9.02 2.93
C VAL A 192 -9.57 -8.07 2.51
N VAL A 193 -9.30 -7.07 3.35
CA VAL A 193 -8.26 -6.06 3.13
C VAL A 193 -7.21 -6.16 4.24
N LEU A 194 -5.96 -6.28 3.85
CA LEU A 194 -4.80 -6.33 4.73
C LEU A 194 -4.09 -4.98 4.71
N ARG A 195 -3.92 -4.35 5.88
CA ARG A 195 -3.37 -3.00 6.00
C ARG A 195 -2.33 -2.90 7.10
N ASN A 196 -1.49 -1.87 7.02
CA ASN A 196 -0.50 -1.55 8.04
C ASN A 196 0.41 -2.74 8.36
N ILE A 197 0.98 -3.34 7.32
CA ILE A 197 1.98 -4.40 7.50
C ILE A 197 3.16 -3.88 8.31
N SER A 198 3.56 -4.67 9.30
CA SER A 198 4.79 -4.50 10.07
C SER A 198 5.73 -5.65 9.76
N LEU A 199 6.77 -5.36 8.99
CA LEU A 199 7.81 -6.35 8.67
C LEU A 199 8.62 -6.74 9.90
N LEU A 200 8.76 -5.82 10.86
CA LEU A 200 9.48 -6.06 12.10
C LEU A 200 8.73 -7.00 13.06
N ASN A 201 7.41 -6.80 13.18
CA ASN A 201 6.57 -7.59 14.10
C ASN A 201 5.85 -8.73 13.38
N HIS A 202 6.12 -8.95 12.09
CA HIS A 202 5.48 -9.93 11.23
C HIS A 202 3.95 -9.93 11.38
N SER A 203 3.35 -8.74 11.42
CA SER A 203 1.92 -8.58 11.69
C SER A 203 1.26 -7.64 10.67
N VAL A 204 -0.05 -7.81 10.51
CA VAL A 204 -0.87 -7.00 9.63
C VAL A 204 -2.25 -6.80 10.25
N ILE A 205 -2.95 -5.73 9.93
CA ILE A 205 -4.34 -5.54 10.32
C ILE A 205 -5.22 -6.06 9.19
N GLN A 206 -6.00 -7.09 9.49
CA GLN A 206 -7.00 -7.65 8.59
C GLN A 206 -8.34 -6.98 8.84
N TYR A 207 -9.00 -6.53 7.77
CA TYR A 207 -10.35 -6.01 7.77
C TYR A 207 -11.27 -6.94 6.98
N ASN A 208 -12.46 -7.18 7.51
CA ASN A 208 -13.52 -7.91 6.84
C ASN A 208 -14.61 -6.93 6.38
N THR A 209 -14.70 -6.68 5.09
CA THR A 209 -15.66 -5.72 4.52
C THR A 209 -17.11 -6.18 4.72
N THR A 210 -17.37 -7.49 4.69
CA THR A 210 -18.72 -8.03 4.96
C THR A 210 -19.19 -7.69 6.36
N GLU A 211 -18.32 -7.82 7.37
CA GLU A 211 -18.67 -7.46 8.75
C GLU A 211 -18.80 -5.93 8.93
N ILE A 212 -18.01 -5.13 8.21
CA ILE A 212 -18.19 -3.67 8.16
C ILE A 212 -19.59 -3.31 7.68
N LEU A 213 -20.00 -3.85 6.53
CA LEU A 213 -21.30 -3.59 5.92
C LEU A 213 -22.46 -4.04 6.83
N LYS A 214 -22.32 -5.22 7.43
CA LYS A 214 -23.31 -5.78 8.36
C LYS A 214 -23.46 -4.88 9.60
N THR A 215 -22.36 -4.46 10.22
CA THR A 215 -22.37 -3.59 11.41
C THR A 215 -22.99 -2.23 11.12
N LEU A 216 -22.70 -1.66 9.93
CA LEU A 216 -23.29 -0.39 9.51
C LEU A 216 -24.72 -0.51 8.99
N ALA A 217 -25.23 -1.72 8.80
CA ALA A 217 -26.51 -2.02 8.13
C ALA A 217 -26.61 -1.35 6.74
N LEU A 218 -25.50 -1.42 5.98
CA LEU A 218 -25.38 -0.89 4.63
C LEU A 218 -25.14 -2.00 3.61
N THR A 219 -25.70 -1.83 2.41
CA THR A 219 -25.25 -2.55 1.23
C THR A 219 -23.89 -2.00 0.75
N GLN A 220 -23.19 -2.75 -0.09
CA GLN A 220 -21.94 -2.25 -0.72
C GLN A 220 -22.19 -0.98 -1.54
N GLN A 221 -23.34 -0.90 -2.19
CA GLN A 221 -23.74 0.27 -2.97
C GLN A 221 -23.93 1.51 -2.08
N GLU A 222 -24.67 1.37 -0.98
CA GLU A 222 -24.87 2.46 0.00
C GLU A 222 -23.55 2.90 0.65
N PHE A 223 -22.66 1.95 0.94
CA PHE A 223 -21.33 2.26 1.45
C PHE A 223 -20.51 3.03 0.42
N LYS A 224 -20.55 2.63 -0.86
CA LYS A 224 -19.91 3.36 -1.96
C LYS A 224 -20.48 4.78 -2.07
N MET A 225 -21.79 4.96 -2.05
CA MET A 225 -22.43 6.31 -2.05
C MET A 225 -21.91 7.17 -0.90
N MET A 226 -21.85 6.64 0.31
CA MET A 226 -21.30 7.33 1.47
C MET A 226 -19.86 7.80 1.23
N CYS A 227 -19.04 6.92 0.70
CA CYS A 227 -17.64 7.19 0.42
C CYS A 227 -17.46 8.26 -0.67
N VAL A 228 -18.23 8.19 -1.75
CA VAL A 228 -18.18 9.15 -2.85
C VAL A 228 -18.57 10.56 -2.37
N VAL A 229 -19.61 10.69 -1.55
CA VAL A 229 -20.02 11.99 -0.96
C VAL A 229 -19.00 12.50 0.05
N SER A 230 -18.27 11.62 0.75
CA SER A 230 -17.21 12.02 1.68
C SER A 230 -15.97 12.58 0.98
N GLY A 231 -15.86 12.37 -0.34
CA GLY A 231 -14.76 12.82 -1.18
C GLY A 231 -13.75 11.71 -1.50
N THR A 232 -13.57 11.51 -2.79
CA THR A 232 -12.63 10.56 -3.36
C THR A 232 -11.55 11.29 -4.15
N ASP A 233 -10.54 10.57 -4.60
CA ASP A 233 -9.53 11.10 -5.53
C ASP A 233 -10.12 11.55 -6.89
N TYR A 234 -11.36 11.20 -7.19
CA TYR A 234 -12.10 11.61 -8.39
C TYR A 234 -12.99 12.86 -8.17
N SER A 235 -13.07 13.34 -6.94
CA SER A 235 -14.00 14.45 -6.55
C SER A 235 -13.43 15.85 -6.77
N HIS A 236 -12.20 15.98 -7.26
CA HIS A 236 -11.53 17.26 -7.46
C HIS A 236 -11.97 17.93 -8.76
N GLY A 237 -12.54 19.13 -8.65
CA GLY A 237 -12.99 19.96 -9.78
C GLY A 237 -14.25 20.74 -9.53
N THR A 238 -15.02 20.44 -8.50
CA THR A 238 -16.13 21.25 -8.05
C THR A 238 -15.63 22.28 -7.03
N ALA A 239 -15.41 23.48 -7.49
CA ALA A 239 -15.07 24.64 -6.64
C ALA A 239 -16.12 24.76 -5.53
N GLY A 240 -15.75 24.45 -4.30
CA GLY A 240 -16.62 24.59 -3.13
C GLY A 240 -16.91 23.32 -2.33
N ASP A 241 -16.38 22.15 -2.70
CA ASP A 241 -16.61 20.94 -1.91
C ASP A 241 -15.79 20.97 -0.61
N GLU A 242 -16.45 21.48 0.42
CA GLU A 242 -15.99 21.36 1.80
C GLU A 242 -15.91 19.86 2.16
N TYR A 243 -14.77 19.46 2.74
CA TYR A 243 -14.59 18.09 3.23
C TYR A 243 -15.71 17.71 4.20
N ILE A 244 -16.40 16.61 3.91
CA ILE A 244 -17.46 16.07 4.76
C ILE A 244 -17.01 14.74 5.33
N SER A 245 -17.09 14.61 6.66
CA SER A 245 -16.63 13.37 7.30
C SER A 245 -17.53 12.19 6.95
N PRO A 246 -16.98 10.97 6.82
CA PRO A 246 -17.78 9.76 6.60
C PRO A 246 -18.88 9.54 7.65
N ASP A 247 -18.65 9.94 8.91
CA ASP A 247 -19.67 9.87 9.97
C ASP A 247 -20.86 10.81 9.71
N THR A 248 -20.59 12.00 9.19
CA THR A 248 -21.66 12.95 8.84
C THR A 248 -22.49 12.43 7.67
N VAL A 249 -21.83 11.91 6.63
CA VAL A 249 -22.52 11.33 5.47
C VAL A 249 -23.29 10.07 5.86
N PHE A 250 -22.73 9.22 6.71
CA PHE A 250 -23.43 8.05 7.25
C PHE A 250 -24.74 8.42 7.95
N LYS A 251 -24.73 9.45 8.81
CA LYS A 251 -25.95 9.96 9.47
C LYS A 251 -26.99 10.44 8.47
N LYS A 252 -26.56 11.17 7.43
CA LYS A 252 -27.44 11.63 6.35
C LYS A 252 -28.01 10.48 5.54
N LEU A 253 -27.20 9.49 5.19
CA LEU A 253 -27.66 8.29 4.50
C LEU A 253 -28.69 7.51 5.33
N THR A 254 -28.44 7.35 6.64
CA THR A 254 -29.40 6.72 7.56
C THR A 254 -30.71 7.51 7.62
N LYS A 255 -30.65 8.85 7.64
CA LYS A 255 -31.84 9.72 7.58
C LYS A 255 -32.60 9.51 6.28
N PHE A 256 -31.94 9.47 5.13
CA PHE A 256 -32.56 9.16 3.83
C PHE A 256 -33.27 7.80 3.84
N LYS A 257 -32.63 6.76 4.39
CA LYS A 257 -33.23 5.42 4.53
C LYS A 257 -34.44 5.40 5.44
N SER A 258 -34.57 6.33 6.37
CA SER A 258 -35.73 6.45 7.27
C SER A 258 -36.89 7.26 6.69
N LEU A 259 -36.74 7.86 5.52
CA LEU A 259 -37.84 8.57 4.83
C LEU A 259 -38.96 7.60 4.43
N SER A 260 -40.17 8.16 4.27
CA SER A 260 -41.29 7.36 3.75
C SER A 260 -40.97 6.78 2.37
N ALA A 261 -41.53 5.60 2.06
CA ALA A 261 -41.35 4.99 0.74
C ALA A 261 -41.79 5.91 -0.42
N LYS A 262 -42.76 6.79 -0.16
CA LYS A 262 -43.21 7.82 -1.12
C LYS A 262 -42.13 8.87 -1.38
N ASP A 263 -41.50 9.36 -0.32
CA ASP A 263 -40.46 10.38 -0.43
C ASP A 263 -39.19 9.83 -1.07
N GLN A 264 -38.81 8.59 -0.73
CA GLN A 264 -37.68 7.91 -1.38
C GLN A 264 -37.92 7.71 -2.88
N ARG A 265 -39.13 7.29 -3.29
CA ARG A 265 -39.47 7.09 -4.71
C ARG A 265 -39.33 8.36 -5.53
N LYS A 266 -39.68 9.53 -4.99
CA LYS A 266 -39.50 10.82 -5.66
C LYS A 266 -38.06 11.03 -6.14
N TYR A 267 -37.07 10.66 -5.31
CA TYR A 267 -35.65 10.80 -5.65
C TYR A 267 -35.11 9.63 -6.50
N HIS A 268 -35.67 8.44 -6.38
CA HIS A 268 -35.32 7.31 -7.26
C HIS A 268 -35.84 7.51 -8.69
N GLU A 269 -36.99 8.10 -8.87
CA GLU A 269 -37.57 8.43 -10.19
C GLU A 269 -36.76 9.51 -10.93
N SER A 270 -36.04 10.38 -10.23
CA SER A 270 -35.13 11.36 -10.83
C SER A 270 -33.81 10.73 -11.32
N GLY A 271 -33.52 9.47 -10.93
CA GLY A 271 -32.33 8.73 -11.30
C GLY A 271 -31.11 8.92 -10.38
N GLY A 272 -31.11 9.94 -9.50
CA GLY A 272 -30.00 10.23 -8.59
C GLY A 272 -30.15 9.67 -7.17
N GLY A 273 -31.36 9.28 -6.78
CA GLY A 273 -31.62 8.64 -5.49
C GLY A 273 -31.11 9.43 -4.28
N PHE A 274 -30.19 8.81 -3.51
CA PHE A 274 -29.57 9.47 -2.36
C PHE A 274 -28.83 10.75 -2.74
N TYR A 275 -28.18 10.80 -3.89
CA TYR A 275 -27.41 11.98 -4.32
C TYR A 275 -28.31 13.21 -4.57
N ASP A 276 -29.46 13.01 -5.24
CA ASP A 276 -30.42 14.09 -5.46
C ASP A 276 -30.97 14.61 -4.13
N TRP A 277 -31.36 13.70 -3.22
CA TRP A 277 -31.83 14.08 -1.88
C TRP A 277 -30.74 14.81 -1.08
N TYR A 278 -29.50 14.33 -1.15
CA TYR A 278 -28.38 14.92 -0.44
C TYR A 278 -28.07 16.35 -0.91
N VAL A 279 -28.19 16.58 -2.22
CA VAL A 279 -27.99 17.91 -2.82
C VAL A 279 -29.13 18.83 -2.46
N ASP A 280 -30.38 18.37 -2.53
CA ASP A 280 -31.57 19.14 -2.11
C ASP A 280 -31.50 19.55 -0.63
N GLU A 281 -31.03 18.65 0.25
CA GLU A 281 -30.87 18.96 1.68
C GLU A 281 -29.75 19.98 1.97
N LYS A 282 -28.70 20.01 1.12
CA LYS A 282 -27.53 20.88 1.29
C LYS A 282 -27.75 22.28 0.72
N CYS A 283 -28.63 22.43 -0.26
CA CYS A 283 -28.70 23.62 -1.08
C CYS A 283 -30.08 24.31 -1.07
N ASP A 284 -30.06 25.62 -0.70
CA ASP A 284 -31.04 26.65 -1.17
C ASP A 284 -30.80 27.04 -2.65
N THR A 285 -30.17 26.22 -3.46
CA THR A 285 -29.69 26.54 -4.82
C THR A 285 -30.65 26.07 -5.90
N THR A 286 -30.60 26.73 -7.06
CA THR A 286 -31.46 26.45 -8.22
C THR A 286 -31.31 24.95 -8.64
N ARG A 287 -32.48 24.36 -9.01
CA ARG A 287 -32.59 22.93 -9.43
C ARG A 287 -31.56 22.49 -10.47
N ALA A 288 -31.08 23.40 -11.32
CA ALA A 288 -30.07 23.09 -12.36
C ALA A 288 -28.67 22.88 -11.81
N SER A 289 -28.28 23.56 -10.71
CA SER A 289 -26.97 23.31 -10.06
C SER A 289 -26.99 22.05 -9.22
N ALA A 290 -28.12 21.74 -8.59
CA ALA A 290 -28.35 20.50 -7.86
C ALA A 290 -28.21 19.26 -8.76
N SER A 291 -28.87 19.23 -9.92
CA SER A 291 -28.76 18.11 -10.88
C SER A 291 -27.34 17.89 -11.38
N ARG A 292 -26.55 18.95 -11.61
CA ARG A 292 -25.14 18.83 -12.01
C ARG A 292 -24.29 18.20 -10.92
N SER A 293 -24.53 18.52 -9.65
CA SER A 293 -23.80 17.90 -8.52
C SER A 293 -24.12 16.42 -8.37
N ALA A 294 -25.38 16.01 -8.52
CA ALA A 294 -25.77 14.60 -8.47
C ALA A 294 -25.13 13.79 -9.61
N ILE A 295 -25.10 14.31 -10.83
CA ILE A 295 -24.40 13.69 -11.98
C ILE A 295 -22.92 13.51 -11.68
N THR A 296 -22.27 14.48 -11.05
CA THR A 296 -20.85 14.37 -10.65
C THR A 296 -20.63 13.20 -9.68
N TYR A 297 -21.50 13.06 -8.68
CA TYR A 297 -21.40 11.92 -7.74
C TYR A 297 -21.61 10.57 -8.44
N LEU A 298 -22.57 10.45 -9.35
CA LEU A 298 -22.83 9.25 -10.14
C LEU A 298 -21.62 8.91 -11.03
N THR A 299 -21.01 9.92 -11.66
CA THR A 299 -19.80 9.72 -12.47
C THR A 299 -18.64 9.24 -11.60
N ASN A 300 -18.41 9.85 -10.44
CA ASN A 300 -17.36 9.42 -9.51
C ASN A 300 -17.60 8.02 -8.97
N GLU A 301 -18.86 7.65 -8.73
CA GLU A 301 -19.24 6.31 -8.30
C GLU A 301 -18.91 5.25 -9.34
N SER A 302 -19.13 5.54 -10.63
CA SER A 302 -18.82 4.61 -11.73
C SER A 302 -17.35 4.24 -11.82
N MET A 303 -16.44 5.08 -11.30
CA MET A 303 -14.99 4.81 -11.26
C MET A 303 -14.64 3.62 -10.34
N PHE A 304 -15.53 3.28 -9.39
CA PHE A 304 -15.37 2.13 -8.51
C PHE A 304 -16.11 0.87 -9.03
N ASP A 305 -16.57 0.88 -10.27
CA ASP A 305 -17.20 -0.30 -10.87
C ASP A 305 -16.15 -1.20 -11.53
N VAL A 306 -15.76 -2.24 -10.81
CA VAL A 306 -14.78 -3.24 -11.28
C VAL A 306 -15.42 -4.33 -12.19
N SER A 307 -16.74 -4.32 -12.38
CA SER A 307 -17.43 -5.30 -13.21
C SER A 307 -17.27 -5.02 -14.70
N SER A 308 -17.20 -3.74 -15.07
CA SER A 308 -17.08 -3.26 -16.45
C SER A 308 -15.64 -3.34 -17.01
N LEU A 309 -14.64 -3.38 -16.14
CA LEU A 309 -13.23 -3.46 -16.53
C LEU A 309 -12.87 -4.88 -16.99
N GLY A 310 -13.14 -5.25 -18.24
CA GLY A 310 -12.64 -6.52 -18.76
C GLY A 310 -13.55 -7.33 -19.68
N SER A 311 -14.44 -6.67 -20.43
CA SER A 311 -15.04 -7.27 -21.64
C SER A 311 -14.19 -7.04 -22.90
N GLY A 312 -13.01 -6.41 -22.77
CA GLY A 312 -12.04 -6.30 -23.86
C GLY A 312 -11.53 -7.69 -24.26
N SER A 313 -11.62 -7.98 -25.54
CA SER A 313 -11.41 -9.27 -26.21
C SER A 313 -9.98 -9.89 -26.11
N GLY A 314 -9.14 -9.40 -25.20
CA GLY A 314 -7.73 -9.85 -25.09
C GLY A 314 -7.31 -10.55 -23.80
N GLY A 315 -8.14 -10.56 -22.74
CA GLY A 315 -7.63 -10.85 -21.40
C GLY A 315 -8.17 -12.08 -20.64
N SER A 316 -9.09 -12.85 -21.19
CA SER A 316 -9.70 -13.96 -20.41
C SER A 316 -8.78 -15.17 -20.20
N GLY A 317 -7.69 -15.27 -20.91
CA GLY A 317 -6.75 -16.41 -20.83
C GLY A 317 -5.57 -16.23 -19.86
N GLY A 318 -5.08 -15.00 -19.65
CA GLY A 318 -3.82 -14.74 -18.98
C GLY A 318 -3.82 -14.90 -17.45
N TYR A 319 -4.95 -14.68 -16.80
CA TYR A 319 -5.02 -14.73 -15.32
C TYR A 319 -5.49 -16.07 -14.75
N LYS A 320 -5.71 -17.09 -15.58
CA LYS A 320 -6.15 -18.41 -15.11
C LYS A 320 -5.08 -19.16 -14.29
N GLN A 321 -3.83 -18.81 -14.46
CA GLN A 321 -2.68 -19.51 -13.87
C GLN A 321 -1.99 -18.70 -12.77
N LEU A 322 -2.70 -17.71 -12.21
CA LEU A 322 -2.20 -16.83 -11.18
C LEU A 322 -1.95 -17.57 -9.87
N VAL A 323 -0.71 -17.53 -9.48
CA VAL A 323 -0.20 -17.61 -8.12
C VAL A 323 -0.13 -19.01 -7.54
N VAL A 324 0.78 -19.78 -8.04
CA VAL A 324 1.45 -20.80 -7.22
C VAL A 324 2.87 -20.29 -6.98
N LEU A 325 3.22 -20.12 -5.71
CA LEU A 325 4.58 -19.79 -5.31
C LEU A 325 5.48 -20.96 -5.73
N ASN A 326 6.25 -20.76 -6.79
CA ASN A 326 7.17 -21.82 -7.20
C ASN A 326 8.42 -21.77 -6.29
N ARG A 327 8.50 -22.70 -5.33
CA ARG A 327 9.63 -22.78 -4.41
C ARG A 327 10.95 -23.10 -5.13
N GLU A 328 10.88 -23.71 -6.31
CA GLU A 328 12.04 -24.13 -7.09
C GLU A 328 12.67 -22.97 -7.88
N ASN A 329 11.95 -21.86 -8.08
CA ASN A 329 12.37 -20.73 -8.90
C ASN A 329 12.97 -19.56 -8.10
N ILE A 330 13.76 -19.84 -7.04
CA ILE A 330 14.51 -18.77 -6.36
C ILE A 330 15.86 -18.59 -7.04
N HIS A 331 16.05 -17.43 -7.65
CA HIS A 331 17.32 -17.06 -8.27
C HIS A 331 18.24 -16.33 -7.27
N ARG A 332 18.81 -17.08 -6.31
CA ARG A 332 19.61 -16.54 -5.20
C ARG A 332 20.76 -15.65 -5.68
N LYS A 333 21.50 -16.08 -6.71
CA LYS A 333 22.57 -15.28 -7.30
C LYS A 333 22.06 -13.92 -7.75
N ARG A 334 20.90 -13.87 -8.43
CA ARG A 334 20.31 -12.61 -8.92
C ARG A 334 19.86 -11.71 -7.79
N ILE A 335 19.29 -12.27 -6.72
CA ILE A 335 18.94 -11.50 -5.51
C ILE A 335 20.17 -10.84 -4.93
N ILE A 336 21.27 -11.58 -4.75
CA ILE A 336 22.53 -11.04 -4.23
C ILE A 336 23.06 -9.93 -5.14
N GLU A 337 23.09 -10.13 -6.46
CA GLU A 337 23.53 -9.12 -7.43
C GLU A 337 22.74 -7.81 -7.34
N ILE A 338 21.41 -7.91 -7.20
CA ILE A 338 20.53 -6.73 -7.08
C ILE A 338 20.81 -5.99 -5.77
N MET A 339 20.88 -6.72 -4.65
CA MET A 339 21.08 -6.13 -3.33
C MET A 339 22.48 -5.55 -3.13
N MET A 340 23.52 -6.15 -3.71
CA MET A 340 24.88 -5.61 -3.65
C MET A 340 25.04 -4.28 -4.41
N LYS A 341 24.21 -4.00 -5.42
CA LYS A 341 24.23 -2.70 -6.11
C LYS A 341 23.77 -1.55 -5.22
N GLU A 342 23.05 -1.84 -4.16
CA GLU A 342 22.55 -0.89 -3.17
C GLU A 342 23.37 -0.93 -1.87
N ASP A 343 24.61 -1.39 -1.95
CA ASP A 343 25.53 -1.52 -0.80
C ASP A 343 24.99 -2.41 0.35
N PHE A 344 24.05 -3.32 0.04
CA PHE A 344 23.50 -4.24 1.03
C PHE A 344 24.53 -5.28 1.43
N ILE A 345 24.83 -5.38 2.72
CA ILE A 345 25.81 -6.32 3.28
C ILE A 345 25.07 -7.53 3.82
N PHE A 346 25.31 -8.72 3.24
CA PHE A 346 24.87 -9.99 3.80
C PHE A 346 25.80 -10.38 4.95
N ILE A 347 25.27 -10.33 6.19
CA ILE A 347 26.03 -10.67 7.41
C ILE A 347 25.92 -12.17 7.65
N GLU A 348 26.66 -13.05 7.35
CA GLU A 348 26.60 -14.53 7.38
C GLU A 348 25.96 -15.12 6.12
N SER A 349 26.71 -15.06 5.04
CA SER A 349 26.44 -15.84 3.86
C SER A 349 26.71 -17.33 4.12
N SER A 350 25.86 -18.21 3.62
CA SER A 350 26.23 -19.62 3.58
C SER A 350 27.52 -19.81 2.77
N PRO A 351 28.31 -20.89 2.96
CA PRO A 351 29.53 -21.12 2.17
C PRO A 351 29.33 -21.08 0.66
N SER A 352 28.09 -21.32 0.19
CA SER A 352 27.68 -21.13 -1.21
C SER A 352 27.53 -19.67 -1.61
N ASP A 353 27.07 -18.82 -0.70
CA ASP A 353 26.89 -17.38 -0.96
C ASP A 353 28.22 -16.63 -0.95
N GLU A 354 29.15 -17.00 -0.08
CA GLU A 354 30.50 -16.45 -0.07
C GLU A 354 31.21 -16.66 -1.42
N LYS A 355 31.04 -17.83 -2.02
CA LYS A 355 31.59 -18.10 -3.36
C LYS A 355 30.95 -17.21 -4.42
N ILE A 356 29.64 -16.99 -4.35
CA ILE A 356 28.92 -16.11 -5.26
C ILE A 356 29.37 -14.66 -5.08
N ILE A 357 29.41 -14.16 -3.84
CA ILE A 357 29.83 -12.81 -3.51
C ILE A 357 31.27 -12.57 -3.97
N HIS A 358 32.17 -13.49 -3.67
CA HIS A 358 33.57 -13.39 -4.12
C HIS A 358 33.71 -13.41 -5.64
N SER A 359 32.89 -14.22 -6.37
CA SER A 359 32.91 -14.24 -7.82
C SER A 359 32.41 -12.96 -8.46
N LEU A 360 31.46 -12.26 -7.82
CA LEU A 360 30.92 -10.99 -8.27
C LEU A 360 31.88 -9.83 -8.01
N SER A 361 32.55 -9.84 -6.86
CA SER A 361 33.52 -8.79 -6.46
C SER A 361 34.82 -8.86 -7.26
N SER A 362 35.21 -10.04 -7.76
CA SER A 362 36.44 -10.24 -8.54
C SER A 362 36.33 -9.96 -10.05
N GLY A 363 35.15 -9.54 -10.55
CA GLY A 363 34.97 -9.09 -11.94
C GLY A 363 35.12 -10.17 -13.03
N ASN A 364 35.34 -11.46 -12.68
CA ASN A 364 35.59 -12.55 -13.62
C ASN A 364 34.40 -13.51 -13.74
N GLY A 365 33.22 -12.99 -13.98
CA GLY A 365 32.01 -13.82 -14.10
C GLY A 365 31.49 -13.97 -15.51
N SER A 366 32.03 -14.92 -16.29
CA SER A 366 31.37 -15.45 -17.47
C SER A 366 30.14 -16.24 -17.08
N LEU A 367 28.98 -15.85 -17.60
CA LEU A 367 27.69 -16.49 -17.36
C LEU A 367 27.59 -17.82 -18.08
N THR A 368 27.76 -18.93 -17.41
CA THR A 368 27.33 -20.24 -17.92
C THR A 368 26.69 -21.05 -16.81
N SER A 369 25.45 -21.48 -17.11
CA SER A 369 24.63 -22.57 -16.56
C SER A 369 24.68 -22.89 -15.06
N SER A 370 23.48 -22.85 -14.47
CA SER A 370 23.10 -23.12 -13.09
C SER A 370 23.45 -24.53 -12.60
N PRO A 371 23.71 -24.69 -11.30
CA PRO A 371 23.29 -25.87 -10.57
C PRO A 371 22.13 -25.57 -9.63
N VAL A 372 21.11 -26.38 -9.74
CA VAL A 372 19.98 -26.50 -8.82
C VAL A 372 20.49 -27.14 -7.54
N TYR A 373 20.27 -26.51 -6.39
CA TYR A 373 20.48 -27.14 -5.09
C TYR A 373 19.18 -27.22 -4.32
N GLY A 374 18.85 -28.47 -3.96
CA GLY A 374 17.72 -28.83 -3.12
C GLY A 374 17.94 -28.35 -1.67
N LEU A 375 16.88 -27.87 -1.09
CA LEU A 375 16.75 -27.64 0.36
C LEU A 375 16.28 -28.95 0.98
N ASP A 376 17.10 -29.52 1.83
CA ASP A 376 16.79 -30.71 2.61
C ASP A 376 15.57 -30.52 3.47
N GLN A 377 14.70 -31.53 3.44
CA GLN A 377 13.49 -31.61 4.25
C GLN A 377 13.89 -31.95 5.70
N HIS A 378 13.74 -31.01 6.62
CA HIS A 378 13.56 -31.31 8.02
C HIS A 378 12.12 -31.06 8.42
N GLN A 379 11.40 -32.15 8.65
CA GLN A 379 10.11 -32.16 9.34
C GLN A 379 10.35 -31.74 10.79
N HIS A 380 9.79 -30.63 11.21
CA HIS A 380 9.65 -30.29 12.62
C HIS A 380 8.19 -30.18 13.02
N GLN A 381 7.87 -30.95 14.05
CA GLN A 381 6.59 -31.04 14.72
C GLN A 381 6.21 -29.69 15.36
N HIS A 382 4.93 -29.40 15.33
CA HIS A 382 4.31 -28.24 15.98
C HIS A 382 4.56 -28.24 17.49
N GLN A 383 5.23 -27.22 18.01
CA GLN A 383 5.10 -26.78 19.39
C GLN A 383 4.94 -25.26 19.42
N HIS A 384 3.95 -24.83 20.19
CA HIS A 384 3.68 -23.43 20.51
C HIS A 384 4.86 -22.80 21.23
N CYS A 385 5.47 -21.76 20.65
CA CYS A 385 6.41 -20.89 21.37
C CYS A 385 6.13 -19.44 21.01
N SER A 386 5.66 -18.71 22.00
CA SER A 386 5.59 -17.25 22.03
C SER A 386 6.85 -16.73 22.72
N ASN A 387 7.94 -16.46 22.01
CA ASN A 387 9.12 -15.84 22.61
C ASN A 387 9.97 -15.10 21.55
N ASP A 388 10.65 -14.04 22.00
CA ASP A 388 11.67 -13.25 21.29
C ASP A 388 12.77 -14.09 20.62
N ASN A 389 12.98 -15.32 21.05
CA ASN A 389 13.93 -16.26 20.48
C ASN A 389 13.56 -16.70 19.06
N ASP A 390 12.27 -16.80 18.72
CA ASP A 390 11.84 -17.25 17.38
C ASP A 390 12.17 -16.18 16.33
N ALA A 391 12.08 -14.91 16.70
CA ALA A 391 12.47 -13.80 15.83
C ALA A 391 13.98 -13.78 15.56
N LYS A 392 14.80 -14.19 16.54
CA LYS A 392 16.27 -14.25 16.44
C LYS A 392 16.73 -15.44 15.60
N VAL A 393 16.10 -16.61 15.76
CA VAL A 393 16.35 -17.80 14.91
C VAL A 393 15.97 -17.48 13.47
N PHE A 394 14.84 -16.82 13.26
CA PHE A 394 14.38 -16.40 11.95
C PHE A 394 15.34 -15.40 11.27
N ALA A 395 15.84 -14.42 12.03
CA ALA A 395 16.82 -13.45 11.53
C ALA A 395 18.11 -14.15 11.08
N ASN A 396 18.52 -15.20 11.80
CA ASN A 396 19.70 -15.98 11.45
C ASN A 396 19.48 -16.85 10.20
N GLU A 397 18.34 -17.54 10.10
CA GLU A 397 18.05 -18.45 9.00
C GLU A 397 17.82 -17.75 7.65
N ILE A 398 17.26 -16.54 7.66
CA ILE A 398 16.85 -15.82 6.43
C ILE A 398 17.77 -14.66 6.08
N TYR A 399 18.25 -13.93 7.09
CA TYR A 399 19.07 -12.74 6.86
C TYR A 399 20.56 -12.97 7.07
N GLY A 400 20.96 -14.15 7.59
CA GLY A 400 22.33 -14.36 8.06
C GLY A 400 22.74 -13.39 9.18
N ILE A 401 21.77 -12.85 9.93
CA ILE A 401 22.00 -11.88 11.02
C ILE A 401 22.06 -12.67 12.33
N ASN A 402 23.21 -12.66 13.03
CA ASN A 402 23.29 -13.29 14.34
C ASN A 402 22.48 -12.54 15.39
N ALA A 403 22.15 -13.22 16.50
CA ALA A 403 21.28 -12.70 17.54
C ALA A 403 21.77 -11.35 18.14
N SER A 404 23.09 -11.12 18.18
CA SER A 404 23.67 -9.87 18.68
C SER A 404 23.49 -8.70 17.71
N SER A 405 23.64 -8.94 16.42
CA SER A 405 23.41 -7.94 15.37
C SER A 405 21.93 -7.58 15.24
N PHE A 406 21.02 -8.54 15.48
CA PHE A 406 19.59 -8.31 15.54
C PHE A 406 19.21 -7.37 16.69
N ASP A 407 19.80 -7.58 17.88
CA ASP A 407 19.59 -6.71 19.04
C ASP A 407 20.15 -5.29 18.82
N GLU A 408 21.23 -5.14 18.05
CA GLU A 408 21.77 -3.83 17.67
C GLU A 408 20.87 -3.11 16.66
N LEU A 409 20.38 -3.77 15.64
CA LEU A 409 19.39 -3.23 14.72
C LEU A 409 18.11 -2.80 15.45
N HIS A 410 17.65 -3.60 16.40
CA HIS A 410 16.52 -3.25 17.28
C HIS A 410 16.82 -2.02 18.17
N LYS A 411 18.05 -1.87 18.65
CA LYS A 411 18.47 -0.68 19.42
C LYS A 411 18.55 0.57 18.54
N ILE A 412 19.03 0.46 17.32
CA ILE A 412 19.08 1.56 16.34
C ILE A 412 17.66 2.01 15.99
N HIS A 413 16.76 1.08 15.66
CA HIS A 413 15.35 1.39 15.40
C HIS A 413 14.60 1.95 16.63
N ARG A 414 14.89 1.45 17.85
CA ARG A 414 14.36 2.04 19.10
C ARG A 414 14.91 3.42 19.40
N LYS A 415 16.21 3.70 19.11
CA LYS A 415 16.77 5.05 19.22
C LYS A 415 16.14 6.01 18.20
N GLN A 416 15.93 5.59 16.97
CA GLN A 416 15.24 6.40 15.96
C GLN A 416 13.77 6.68 16.30
N ARG A 417 13.10 5.83 17.11
CA ARG A 417 11.75 6.06 17.61
C ARG A 417 11.67 6.85 18.92
N ARG A 418 12.73 6.86 19.74
CA ARG A 418 12.80 7.62 20.99
C ARG A 418 13.40 9.01 20.82
N GLY A 419 13.96 9.33 19.67
CA GLY A 419 14.35 10.67 19.24
C GLY A 419 13.23 11.41 18.52
N LYS A 420 11.97 11.01 18.78
CA LYS A 420 10.74 11.70 18.36
C LYS A 420 9.97 12.14 19.59
#